data_490b0227a2ee2761e59d9f5ec372e503
#
_entry.id   490b0227a2ee2761e59d9f5ec372e503
#
_cell.length_a   1.000
_cell.length_b   1.000
_cell.length_c   1.000
_cell.angle_alpha   90.00
_cell.angle_beta   90.00
_cell.angle_gamma   90.00
#
_symmetry.space_group_name_H-M   'P 1'
#
loop_
_entity.id
_entity.type
_entity.pdbx_description
1 polymer ?
#
loop_
_entity_poly.entity_id
_entity_poly.type
_entity_poly.pdbx_seq_one_letter_code
_entity_poly.pdbx_strand_id
1 'polypeptide(L)'
;MRRFVSGAVAILLMAPVALVLAAKRQVVESHWRDRDIAIDGDNGEWPGPLVAVEENHPLLTAAVNDGQDLYIVLSTSDPALRRQIFRQGLIVWFDPSGSDKKHFGLKYPVGVPPEERESRGGYRRGGYGGGRPPSDSGTTDDHARTQGSMPADPEPTDRLEVYGPQKDDAHSFVTTMAPGIAVKTGTVAGYAVYELKVPLAKTADAPYAIEAKPGALIGFGVETPKVEQPSHEGRGGVGGFGGGMGGGRGGGMGGHGGGGRGGGERGGAEQVKPLKVWAAIQLAKAGATPR
;
A
#
# COMPACT_ATOMS: atom_id res chain seq x y z
N MET A 1 8.83 -85.40 10.33
CA MET A 1 9.01 -84.11 11.00
C MET A 1 9.33 -83.06 9.96
N ARG A 2 8.35 -82.19 9.56
CA ARG A 2 8.54 -81.11 8.58
C ARG A 2 8.47 -79.77 9.36
N ARG A 3 9.58 -79.04 9.35
CA ARG A 3 9.67 -77.75 9.98
C ARG A 3 9.27 -76.63 8.97
N PHE A 4 8.17 -75.90 9.22
CA PHE A 4 7.79 -74.75 8.46
C PHE A 4 8.56 -73.54 9.02
N VAL A 5 9.35 -72.88 8.20
CA VAL A 5 10.00 -71.60 8.49
C VAL A 5 9.12 -70.54 7.92
N SER A 6 8.42 -69.76 8.82
CA SER A 6 7.64 -68.58 8.45
C SER A 6 8.60 -67.41 8.34
N GLY A 7 8.82 -66.88 7.13
CA GLY A 7 9.52 -65.62 6.90
C GLY A 7 8.57 -64.45 7.04
N ALA A 8 8.81 -63.57 8.00
CA ALA A 8 8.12 -62.33 8.13
C ALA A 8 8.77 -61.29 7.18
N VAL A 9 8.02 -60.81 6.20
CA VAL A 9 8.40 -59.68 5.35
C VAL A 9 8.02 -58.40 6.06
N ALA A 10 9.01 -57.65 6.52
CA ALA A 10 8.81 -56.29 7.06
C ALA A 10 8.75 -55.29 5.90
N ILE A 11 7.56 -54.75 5.61
CA ILE A 11 7.38 -53.68 4.66
C ILE A 11 7.72 -52.35 5.37
N LEU A 12 8.87 -51.77 5.03
CA LEU A 12 9.32 -50.47 5.49
C LEU A 12 8.58 -49.40 4.67
N LEU A 13 7.52 -48.81 5.25
CA LEU A 13 6.81 -47.65 4.71
C LEU A 13 7.71 -46.40 4.81
N MET A 14 8.41 -46.08 3.76
CA MET A 14 9.07 -44.78 3.61
C MET A 14 8.01 -43.69 3.36
N ALA A 15 7.63 -42.95 4.40
CA ALA A 15 6.85 -41.75 4.25
C ALA A 15 7.71 -40.67 3.58
N PRO A 16 7.24 -39.98 2.53
CA PRO A 16 7.95 -38.86 1.95
C PRO A 16 7.95 -37.73 2.96
N VAL A 17 9.12 -37.36 3.47
CA VAL A 17 9.32 -36.10 4.20
C VAL A 17 9.21 -34.97 3.18
N ALA A 18 8.02 -34.37 3.10
CA ALA A 18 7.84 -33.14 2.35
C ALA A 18 8.66 -32.04 3.05
N LEU A 19 9.81 -31.70 2.49
CA LEU A 19 10.61 -30.57 2.92
C LEU A 19 9.83 -29.30 2.55
N VAL A 20 9.05 -28.76 3.47
CA VAL A 20 8.42 -27.45 3.34
C VAL A 20 9.56 -26.44 3.44
N LEU A 21 10.04 -25.96 2.30
CA LEU A 21 10.88 -24.76 2.22
C LEU A 21 10.01 -23.59 2.67
N ALA A 22 9.99 -23.31 3.97
CA ALA A 22 9.46 -22.04 4.47
C ALA A 22 10.34 -20.95 3.85
N ALA A 23 9.74 -20.07 3.06
CA ALA A 23 10.43 -18.89 2.55
C ALA A 23 11.06 -18.16 3.74
N LYS A 24 12.39 -18.00 3.70
CA LYS A 24 13.15 -17.41 4.78
C LYS A 24 12.74 -15.93 4.84
N ARG A 25 12.06 -15.56 5.93
CA ARG A 25 11.66 -14.18 6.18
C ARG A 25 12.87 -13.26 6.15
N GLN A 26 12.74 -12.13 5.44
CA GLN A 26 13.80 -11.12 5.40
C GLN A 26 14.04 -10.56 6.80
N VAL A 27 15.31 -10.45 7.19
CA VAL A 27 15.73 -9.78 8.42
C VAL A 27 16.48 -8.52 8.06
N VAL A 28 16.01 -7.39 8.55
CA VAL A 28 16.64 -6.08 8.42
C VAL A 28 17.49 -5.86 9.68
N GLU A 29 18.78 -5.75 9.51
CA GLU A 29 19.69 -5.41 10.62
C GLU A 29 19.59 -3.91 10.91
N SER A 30 19.23 -3.55 12.13
CA SER A 30 19.24 -2.16 12.57
C SER A 30 20.66 -1.73 12.95
N HIS A 31 20.99 -0.48 12.66
CA HIS A 31 22.25 0.14 13.11
C HIS A 31 22.04 0.82 14.47
N TRP A 32 23.06 0.79 15.34
CA TRP A 32 23.03 1.63 16.54
C TRP A 32 23.22 3.09 16.15
N ARG A 33 22.33 3.98 16.65
CA ARG A 33 22.37 5.40 16.31
C ARG A 33 23.66 6.07 16.79
N ASP A 34 24.46 6.53 15.87
CA ASP A 34 25.72 7.24 16.09
C ASP A 34 25.67 8.73 15.69
N ARG A 35 24.54 9.14 15.09
CA ARG A 35 24.27 10.50 14.64
C ARG A 35 22.79 10.84 14.78
N ASP A 36 22.46 12.10 14.65
CA ASP A 36 21.06 12.51 14.61
C ASP A 36 20.41 12.08 13.29
N ILE A 37 19.19 11.53 13.41
CA ILE A 37 18.32 11.20 12.31
C ILE A 37 17.14 12.17 12.37
N ALA A 38 17.03 13.07 11.40
CA ALA A 38 15.90 13.94 11.25
C ALA A 38 14.71 13.15 10.65
N ILE A 39 13.49 13.50 11.00
CA ILE A 39 12.29 12.94 10.39
C ILE A 39 11.69 14.07 9.56
N ASP A 40 12.27 14.31 8.38
CA ASP A 40 11.97 15.47 7.53
C ASP A 40 11.52 15.10 6.10
N GLY A 41 11.57 13.81 5.75
CA GLY A 41 11.20 13.29 4.42
C GLY A 41 12.38 13.21 3.45
N ASP A 42 13.60 13.36 3.95
CA ASP A 42 14.86 13.16 3.22
C ASP A 42 15.62 11.96 3.81
N ASN A 43 16.19 11.11 2.98
CA ASN A 43 16.92 9.93 3.44
C ASN A 43 18.45 10.06 3.33
N GLY A 44 18.97 11.27 3.19
CA GLY A 44 20.40 11.53 2.98
C GLY A 44 21.29 11.20 4.17
N GLU A 45 20.80 11.27 5.40
CA GLU A 45 21.55 10.99 6.63
C GLU A 45 21.51 9.51 7.06
N TRP A 46 20.73 8.67 6.40
CA TRP A 46 20.57 7.28 6.80
C TRP A 46 21.84 6.47 6.53
N PRO A 47 22.30 5.69 7.52
CA PRO A 47 23.53 4.90 7.36
C PRO A 47 23.29 3.67 6.49
N GLY A 48 24.21 3.43 5.57
CA GLY A 48 24.25 2.22 4.75
C GLY A 48 23.17 2.17 3.64
N PRO A 49 23.16 1.08 2.87
CA PRO A 49 22.21 0.89 1.80
C PRO A 49 20.83 0.48 2.34
N LEU A 50 19.78 0.96 1.67
CA LEU A 50 18.44 0.45 1.90
C LEU A 50 18.32 -0.98 1.33
N VAL A 51 17.67 -1.87 2.06
CA VAL A 51 17.43 -3.26 1.66
C VAL A 51 15.96 -3.48 1.33
N ALA A 52 15.66 -4.41 0.44
CA ALA A 52 14.27 -4.75 0.14
C ALA A 52 13.57 -5.35 1.36
N VAL A 53 12.33 -4.92 1.64
CA VAL A 53 11.52 -5.45 2.76
C VAL A 53 11.25 -6.94 2.57
N GLU A 54 11.11 -7.37 1.33
CA GLU A 54 10.97 -8.76 0.90
C GLU A 54 11.79 -8.93 -0.39
N GLU A 55 12.26 -10.14 -0.67
CA GLU A 55 13.08 -10.41 -1.85
C GLU A 55 12.37 -9.94 -3.14
N ASN A 56 13.08 -9.14 -3.94
CA ASN A 56 12.58 -8.52 -5.18
C ASN A 56 11.38 -7.57 -5.01
N HIS A 57 11.06 -7.15 -3.78
CA HIS A 57 9.99 -6.17 -3.57
C HIS A 57 10.49 -4.74 -3.85
N PRO A 58 9.66 -3.87 -4.50
CA PRO A 58 10.07 -2.50 -4.84
C PRO A 58 10.14 -1.55 -3.62
N LEU A 59 9.70 -1.99 -2.44
CA LEU A 59 9.80 -1.22 -1.21
C LEU A 59 11.11 -1.55 -0.49
N LEU A 60 11.94 -0.54 -0.32
CA LEU A 60 13.22 -0.61 0.37
C LEU A 60 13.09 -0.05 1.79
N THR A 61 13.92 -0.50 2.71
CA THR A 61 13.95 -0.05 4.10
C THR A 61 15.36 -0.03 4.67
N ALA A 62 15.56 0.81 5.67
CA ALA A 62 16.64 0.70 6.64
C ALA A 62 16.11 1.01 8.04
N ALA A 63 16.81 0.54 9.05
CA ALA A 63 16.47 0.74 10.44
C ALA A 63 17.69 1.21 11.25
N VAL A 64 17.43 2.13 12.17
CA VAL A 64 18.39 2.63 13.15
C VAL A 64 17.69 2.63 14.50
N ASN A 65 18.36 2.23 15.57
CA ASN A 65 17.81 2.39 16.91
C ASN A 65 18.84 2.87 17.91
N ASP A 66 18.36 3.46 18.99
CA ASP A 66 19.12 3.71 20.20
C ASP A 66 18.49 2.99 21.39
N GLY A 67 18.72 3.47 22.61
CA GLY A 67 18.13 2.89 23.82
C GLY A 67 16.66 3.23 24.03
N GLN A 68 16.11 4.19 23.30
CA GLN A 68 14.79 4.75 23.50
C GLN A 68 13.88 4.58 22.30
N ASP A 69 14.41 4.80 21.09
CA ASP A 69 13.63 4.90 19.87
C ASP A 69 14.12 3.95 18.77
N LEU A 70 13.22 3.55 17.90
CA LEU A 70 13.48 2.95 16.60
C LEU A 70 13.15 3.97 15.51
N TYR A 71 14.07 4.13 14.59
CA TYR A 71 13.95 4.94 13.38
C TYR A 71 13.87 4.01 12.17
N ILE A 72 12.96 4.27 11.26
CA ILE A 72 12.76 3.50 10.04
C ILE A 72 12.61 4.45 8.87
N VAL A 73 13.29 4.14 7.78
CA VAL A 73 13.01 4.73 6.48
C VAL A 73 12.44 3.65 5.55
N LEU A 74 11.40 4.03 4.81
CA LEU A 74 10.89 3.27 3.67
C LEU A 74 11.06 4.09 2.41
N SER A 75 11.44 3.46 1.31
CA SER A 75 11.65 4.15 0.04
C SER A 75 11.19 3.31 -1.13
N THR A 76 10.57 3.93 -2.15
CA THR A 76 10.20 3.27 -3.39
C THR A 76 10.25 4.21 -4.57
N SER A 77 10.76 3.71 -5.70
CA SER A 77 10.68 4.37 -7.02
C SER A 77 9.48 3.91 -7.84
N ASP A 78 8.73 2.89 -7.37
CA ASP A 78 7.57 2.36 -8.09
C ASP A 78 6.40 3.35 -8.06
N PRO A 79 5.96 3.89 -9.23
CA PRO A 79 4.90 4.89 -9.27
C PRO A 79 3.52 4.33 -8.87
N ALA A 80 3.29 3.02 -9.05
CA ALA A 80 2.01 2.40 -8.70
C ALA A 80 1.91 2.25 -7.19
N LEU A 81 2.97 1.76 -6.55
CA LEU A 81 3.07 1.65 -5.10
C LEU A 81 3.00 3.02 -4.43
N ARG A 82 3.71 4.03 -4.96
CA ARG A 82 3.63 5.40 -4.46
C ARG A 82 2.20 5.93 -4.49
N ARG A 83 1.51 5.85 -5.64
CA ARG A 83 0.10 6.26 -5.76
C ARG A 83 -0.82 5.49 -4.81
N GLN A 84 -0.54 4.20 -4.61
CA GLN A 84 -1.31 3.38 -3.68
C GLN A 84 -1.16 3.88 -2.24
N ILE A 85 0.07 4.13 -1.79
CA ILE A 85 0.38 4.66 -0.45
C ILE A 85 -0.34 5.98 -0.20
N PHE A 86 -0.19 6.95 -1.11
CA PHE A 86 -0.80 8.28 -0.90
C PHE A 86 -2.34 8.26 -0.98
N ARG A 87 -2.92 7.36 -1.78
CA ARG A 87 -4.38 7.27 -1.91
C ARG A 87 -5.05 6.44 -0.83
N GLN A 88 -4.43 5.35 -0.41
CA GLN A 88 -5.04 4.39 0.51
C GLN A 88 -4.52 4.57 1.94
N GLY A 89 -3.36 5.18 2.10
CA GLY A 89 -2.60 5.21 3.33
C GLY A 89 -1.59 4.08 3.42
N LEU A 90 -0.69 4.17 4.39
CA LEU A 90 0.30 3.15 4.71
C LEU A 90 0.20 2.82 6.18
N ILE A 91 0.17 1.53 6.51
CA ILE A 91 0.20 1.06 7.89
C ILE A 91 1.50 0.31 8.11
N VAL A 92 2.24 0.73 9.12
CA VAL A 92 3.44 0.04 9.59
C VAL A 92 3.08 -0.67 10.89
N TRP A 93 3.27 -1.99 10.93
CA TRP A 93 2.98 -2.85 12.06
C TRP A 93 4.25 -3.33 12.74
N PHE A 94 4.19 -3.42 14.07
CA PHE A 94 5.25 -3.98 14.90
C PHE A 94 4.71 -5.11 15.77
N ASP A 95 5.52 -6.16 15.92
CA ASP A 95 5.26 -7.25 16.84
C ASP A 95 6.49 -7.49 17.73
N PRO A 96 6.45 -7.14 19.02
CA PRO A 96 7.58 -7.33 19.93
C PRO A 96 7.96 -8.79 20.13
N SER A 97 7.10 -9.74 19.79
CA SER A 97 7.39 -11.17 19.85
C SER A 97 8.22 -11.70 18.70
N GLY A 98 8.52 -10.85 17.69
CA GLY A 98 9.23 -11.25 16.49
C GLY A 98 8.39 -12.05 15.50
N SER A 99 7.06 -12.13 15.65
CA SER A 99 6.15 -12.79 14.72
C SER A 99 5.47 -11.81 13.76
N ASP A 100 4.46 -12.25 13.00
CA ASP A 100 3.73 -11.41 12.02
C ASP A 100 2.37 -10.93 12.58
N LYS A 101 2.31 -10.70 13.89
CA LYS A 101 1.08 -10.23 14.53
C LYS A 101 0.99 -8.71 14.46
N LYS A 102 -0.21 -8.22 14.19
CA LYS A 102 -0.53 -6.80 14.25
C LYS A 102 -0.75 -6.38 15.71
N HIS A 103 0.36 -6.17 16.42
CA HIS A 103 0.32 -5.82 17.83
C HIS A 103 0.23 -4.32 18.06
N PHE A 104 1.14 -3.58 17.43
CA PHE A 104 1.18 -2.12 17.47
C PHE A 104 1.34 -1.58 16.06
N GLY A 105 0.54 -0.60 15.66
CA GLY A 105 0.51 -0.11 14.29
C GLY A 105 0.42 1.40 14.20
N LEU A 106 1.01 1.94 13.14
CA LEU A 106 0.99 3.37 12.80
C LEU A 106 0.55 3.53 11.37
N LYS A 107 -0.52 4.32 11.13
CA LYS A 107 -1.01 4.62 9.79
C LYS A 107 -0.72 6.06 9.44
N TYR A 108 0.14 6.24 8.46
CA TYR A 108 0.48 7.53 7.86
C TYR A 108 1.07 7.31 6.45
N PRO A 109 0.69 8.10 5.45
CA PRO A 109 -0.47 8.98 5.46
C PRO A 109 -1.77 8.20 5.70
N VAL A 110 -2.81 8.87 6.17
CA VAL A 110 -4.09 8.19 6.47
C VAL A 110 -4.84 7.81 5.19
N GLY A 111 -4.44 8.40 4.05
CA GLY A 111 -5.10 8.26 2.77
C GLY A 111 -6.25 9.24 2.60
N VAL A 112 -6.78 9.32 1.39
CA VAL A 112 -7.91 10.20 1.07
C VAL A 112 -9.22 9.47 1.37
N PRO A 113 -10.12 10.01 2.20
CA PRO A 113 -11.44 9.41 2.45
C PRO A 113 -12.23 9.18 1.15
N PRO A 114 -13.05 8.13 1.06
CA PRO A 114 -13.84 7.82 -0.14
C PRO A 114 -14.70 9.00 -0.61
N GLU A 115 -15.31 9.72 0.31
CA GLU A 115 -16.16 10.90 0.06
C GLU A 115 -15.41 12.03 -0.64
N GLU A 116 -14.16 12.27 -0.26
CA GLU A 116 -13.32 13.27 -0.91
C GLU A 116 -12.83 12.81 -2.30
N ARG A 117 -12.70 11.50 -2.52
CA ARG A 117 -12.33 10.94 -3.83
C ARG A 117 -13.43 11.19 -4.87
N GLU A 118 -14.69 11.04 -4.46
CA GLU A 118 -15.85 11.26 -5.34
C GLU A 118 -16.00 12.73 -5.68
N SER A 119 -15.80 13.64 -4.72
CA SER A 119 -15.91 15.08 -4.95
C SER A 119 -14.83 15.61 -5.91
N ARG A 120 -13.60 15.11 -5.84
CA ARG A 120 -12.51 15.48 -6.76
C ARG A 120 -12.67 14.88 -8.17
N GLY A 121 -13.40 13.77 -8.30
CA GLY A 121 -13.71 13.12 -9.58
C GLY A 121 -14.90 13.74 -10.34
N GLY A 122 -15.75 14.50 -9.66
CA GLY A 122 -17.02 14.99 -10.19
C GLY A 122 -16.92 16.17 -11.18
N TYR A 123 -15.84 16.88 -11.23
CA TYR A 123 -15.70 18.07 -12.10
C TYR A 123 -15.47 17.79 -13.59
N ARG A 124 -15.35 16.52 -14.00
CA ARG A 124 -15.18 16.17 -15.44
C ARG A 124 -16.42 15.69 -16.17
N ARG A 125 -17.60 15.67 -15.56
CA ARG A 125 -18.81 15.15 -16.18
C ARG A 125 -19.95 16.16 -16.40
N GLY A 126 -19.63 17.45 -16.50
CA GLY A 126 -20.61 18.50 -16.77
C GLY A 126 -20.20 19.36 -17.95
N GLY A 127 -20.37 18.90 -19.18
CA GLY A 127 -20.06 19.73 -20.34
C GLY A 127 -20.46 19.12 -21.67
N TYR A 128 -21.67 18.58 -21.79
CA TYR A 128 -22.33 18.40 -23.07
C TYR A 128 -23.61 19.26 -23.09
N GLY A 129 -23.40 20.56 -23.22
CA GLY A 129 -24.41 21.51 -23.67
C GLY A 129 -24.03 21.94 -25.08
N GLY A 130 -24.84 21.55 -26.04
CA GLY A 130 -24.63 21.89 -27.44
C GLY A 130 -24.70 23.41 -27.68
N GLY A 131 -23.70 23.92 -28.38
CA GLY A 131 -23.64 25.24 -28.93
C GLY A 131 -22.60 25.25 -30.02
N ARG A 132 -23.05 25.18 -31.27
CA ARG A 132 -22.23 25.30 -32.45
C ARG A 132 -21.81 26.77 -32.60
N PRO A 133 -20.51 27.15 -32.59
CA PRO A 133 -20.11 28.49 -32.97
C PRO A 133 -19.96 28.57 -34.47
N PRO A 134 -20.14 29.78 -35.08
CA PRO A 134 -19.95 30.01 -36.47
C PRO A 134 -18.48 29.99 -36.85
N SER A 135 -18.25 29.51 -38.05
CA SER A 135 -16.96 29.54 -38.75
C SER A 135 -16.49 30.99 -38.97
N ASP A 136 -15.26 31.31 -38.57
CA ASP A 136 -14.44 32.26 -39.31
C ASP A 136 -12.95 31.89 -39.24
N SER A 137 -12.30 32.27 -40.32
CA SER A 137 -11.03 31.89 -40.82
C SER A 137 -9.80 32.35 -40.04
N GLY A 138 -8.78 31.50 -40.03
CA GLY A 138 -7.37 31.90 -40.19
C GLY A 138 -6.58 32.10 -38.91
N THR A 139 -5.74 31.17 -38.61
CA THR A 139 -4.27 31.36 -38.49
C THR A 139 -3.62 30.08 -37.94
N THR A 140 -2.59 29.64 -38.63
CA THR A 140 -1.64 28.63 -38.22
C THR A 140 -0.94 29.07 -36.93
N ASP A 141 -1.08 28.33 -35.86
CA ASP A 141 -0.09 28.33 -34.80
C ASP A 141 0.01 26.96 -34.13
N ASP A 142 1.24 26.56 -33.92
CA ASP A 142 1.80 25.40 -33.29
C ASP A 142 0.93 24.72 -32.25
N HIS A 143 0.44 23.54 -32.55
CA HIS A 143 -0.06 22.60 -31.52
C HIS A 143 1.13 22.01 -30.75
N ALA A 144 1.69 22.77 -29.84
CA ALA A 144 2.41 22.18 -28.72
C ALA A 144 1.47 21.17 -28.06
N ARG A 145 1.70 19.87 -28.32
CA ARG A 145 1.06 18.76 -27.60
C ARG A 145 1.37 18.97 -26.14
N THR A 146 0.42 19.51 -25.41
CA THR A 146 0.42 19.47 -23.95
C THR A 146 0.45 17.99 -23.56
N GLN A 147 1.65 17.49 -23.29
CA GLN A 147 1.81 16.19 -22.62
C GLN A 147 0.99 16.33 -21.35
N GLY A 148 -0.09 15.54 -21.26
CA GLY A 148 -0.96 15.53 -20.11
C GLY A 148 -0.12 15.26 -18.88
N SER A 149 0.13 16.28 -18.07
CA SER A 149 0.76 16.15 -16.78
C SER A 149 -0.06 15.13 -15.98
N MET A 150 0.61 14.05 -15.55
CA MET A 150 -0.03 13.10 -14.64
C MET A 150 -0.59 13.87 -13.45
N PRO A 151 -1.78 13.51 -12.98
CA PRO A 151 -2.32 14.15 -11.78
C PRO A 151 -1.29 14.05 -10.65
N ALA A 152 -0.98 15.18 -10.01
CA ALA A 152 -0.11 15.19 -8.85
C ALA A 152 -0.65 14.23 -7.77
N ASP A 153 0.25 13.55 -7.07
CA ASP A 153 -0.14 12.74 -5.93
C ASP A 153 -0.85 13.64 -4.90
N PRO A 154 -1.89 13.15 -4.20
CA PRO A 154 -2.55 13.93 -3.16
C PRO A 154 -1.56 14.26 -2.05
N GLU A 155 -1.61 15.50 -1.55
CA GLU A 155 -0.82 15.91 -0.39
C GLU A 155 -1.15 15.01 0.81
N PRO A 156 -0.14 14.55 1.56
CA PRO A 156 -0.36 13.77 2.77
C PRO A 156 -1.13 14.62 3.80
N THR A 157 -2.07 14.00 4.48
CA THR A 157 -2.79 14.66 5.58
C THR A 157 -1.87 14.78 6.79
N ASP A 158 -2.04 15.84 7.61
CA ASP A 158 -1.31 16.00 8.88
C ASP A 158 -1.83 15.07 9.99
N ARG A 159 -2.46 13.95 9.62
CA ARG A 159 -3.06 12.99 10.55
C ARG A 159 -2.29 11.69 10.57
N LEU A 160 -2.06 11.21 11.80
CA LEU A 160 -1.50 9.91 12.12
C LEU A 160 -2.54 9.13 12.93
N GLU A 161 -2.75 7.86 12.58
CA GLU A 161 -3.53 6.93 13.39
C GLU A 161 -2.60 5.92 14.06
N VAL A 162 -2.81 5.69 15.35
CA VAL A 162 -2.06 4.72 16.17
C VAL A 162 -3.00 3.59 16.55
N TYR A 163 -2.60 2.36 16.34
CA TYR A 163 -3.39 1.14 16.59
C TYR A 163 -2.73 0.25 17.63
N GLY A 164 -3.53 -0.35 18.50
CA GLY A 164 -3.13 -1.38 19.42
C GLY A 164 -2.70 -0.91 20.81
N PRO A 165 -2.35 -1.85 21.70
CA PRO A 165 -2.22 -3.28 21.45
C PRO A 165 -3.55 -4.07 21.40
N GLN A 166 -4.68 -3.46 21.75
CA GLN A 166 -6.00 -4.11 21.69
C GLN A 166 -6.63 -3.93 20.32
N LYS A 167 -7.50 -4.87 19.93
CA LYS A 167 -8.04 -4.96 18.57
C LYS A 167 -8.78 -3.71 18.10
N ASP A 168 -9.46 -3.01 19.00
CA ASP A 168 -10.28 -1.83 18.70
C ASP A 168 -9.66 -0.53 19.27
N ASP A 169 -8.38 -0.60 19.66
CA ASP A 169 -7.65 0.52 20.23
C ASP A 169 -7.03 1.34 19.07
N ALA A 170 -7.70 2.43 18.72
CA ALA A 170 -7.28 3.32 17.66
C ALA A 170 -7.36 4.79 18.11
N HIS A 171 -6.25 5.50 17.97
CA HIS A 171 -6.13 6.92 18.33
C HIS A 171 -5.68 7.73 17.14
N SER A 172 -6.26 8.90 16.95
CA SER A 172 -5.90 9.82 15.87
C SER A 172 -5.24 11.08 16.42
N PHE A 173 -4.10 11.44 15.85
CA PHE A 173 -3.31 12.61 16.24
C PHE A 173 -3.03 13.50 15.02
N VAL A 174 -2.81 14.78 15.26
CA VAL A 174 -2.03 15.61 14.34
C VAL A 174 -0.56 15.15 14.46
N THR A 175 0.14 14.98 13.36
CA THR A 175 1.50 14.41 13.34
C THR A 175 2.49 15.09 14.30
N THR A 176 2.36 16.42 14.44
CA THR A 176 3.19 17.24 15.35
C THR A 176 2.83 17.07 16.82
N MET A 177 1.71 16.43 17.14
CA MET A 177 1.20 16.26 18.51
C MET A 177 1.18 14.81 18.97
N ALA A 178 1.66 13.87 18.16
CA ALA A 178 1.73 12.45 18.51
C ALA A 178 2.83 12.23 19.56
N PRO A 179 2.48 11.73 20.78
CA PRO A 179 3.45 11.65 21.88
C PRO A 179 4.58 10.65 21.57
N GLY A 180 5.81 11.14 21.49
CA GLY A 180 7.01 10.33 21.24
C GLY A 180 7.19 9.84 19.79
N ILE A 181 6.16 9.96 18.93
CA ILE A 181 6.17 9.49 17.55
C ILE A 181 6.41 10.66 16.61
N ALA A 182 7.29 10.48 15.63
CA ALA A 182 7.46 11.42 14.52
C ALA A 182 7.35 10.66 13.21
N VAL A 183 6.69 11.26 12.22
CA VAL A 183 6.52 10.68 10.88
C VAL A 183 6.51 11.76 9.82
N LYS A 184 7.16 11.49 8.69
CA LYS A 184 7.18 12.40 7.54
C LYS A 184 7.28 11.61 6.25
N THR A 185 6.70 12.16 5.19
CA THR A 185 6.91 11.68 3.82
C THR A 185 7.53 12.78 2.99
N GLY A 186 8.32 12.38 2.01
CA GLY A 186 8.96 13.29 1.06
C GLY A 186 9.18 12.64 -0.29
N THR A 187 9.84 13.36 -1.18
CA THR A 187 10.26 12.83 -2.49
C THR A 187 11.68 13.29 -2.76
N VAL A 188 12.59 12.34 -2.91
CA VAL A 188 14.01 12.59 -3.16
C VAL A 188 14.42 11.88 -4.44
N ALA A 189 14.91 12.63 -5.42
CA ALA A 189 15.37 12.09 -6.71
C ALA A 189 14.36 11.14 -7.40
N GLY A 190 13.07 11.40 -7.27
CA GLY A 190 11.99 10.58 -7.83
C GLY A 190 11.56 9.38 -6.98
N TYR A 191 12.21 9.14 -5.86
CA TYR A 191 11.80 8.15 -4.86
C TYR A 191 10.83 8.78 -3.86
N ALA A 192 9.73 8.09 -3.56
CA ALA A 192 8.96 8.41 -2.37
C ALA A 192 9.74 7.92 -1.15
N VAL A 193 9.88 8.80 -0.17
CA VAL A 193 10.53 8.53 1.13
C VAL A 193 9.46 8.63 2.22
N TYR A 194 9.51 7.72 3.15
CA TYR A 194 8.68 7.69 4.36
C TYR A 194 9.61 7.46 5.55
N GLU A 195 9.60 8.34 6.49
CA GLU A 195 10.41 8.26 7.70
C GLU A 195 9.53 8.18 8.94
N LEU A 196 9.96 7.37 9.88
CA LEU A 196 9.24 7.09 11.12
C LEU A 196 10.22 6.99 12.29
N LYS A 197 9.92 7.70 13.38
CA LYS A 197 10.49 7.48 14.69
C LYS A 197 9.43 6.96 15.63
N VAL A 198 9.69 5.88 16.35
CA VAL A 198 8.75 5.26 17.27
C VAL A 198 9.44 4.80 18.57
N PRO A 199 8.86 5.07 19.76
CA PRO A 199 9.45 4.66 21.02
C PRO A 199 9.52 3.13 21.17
N LEU A 200 10.62 2.63 21.72
CA LEU A 200 10.81 1.22 22.03
C LEU A 200 10.09 0.83 23.32
N ALA A 201 9.96 1.74 24.29
CA ALA A 201 9.34 1.50 25.59
C ALA A 201 8.35 2.61 25.94
N LYS A 202 7.25 2.25 26.62
CA LYS A 202 6.28 3.22 27.12
C LYS A 202 6.86 4.05 28.27
N THR A 203 6.60 5.35 28.21
CA THR A 203 6.90 6.33 29.26
C THR A 203 5.69 7.24 29.46
N ALA A 204 5.74 8.14 30.45
CA ALA A 204 4.69 9.14 30.66
C ALA A 204 4.53 10.07 29.42
N ASP A 205 5.66 10.41 28.78
CA ASP A 205 5.67 11.29 27.59
C ASP A 205 5.51 10.53 26.27
N ALA A 206 5.63 9.21 26.28
CA ALA A 206 5.49 8.32 25.12
C ALA A 206 4.65 7.09 25.48
N PRO A 207 3.31 7.26 25.62
CA PRO A 207 2.43 6.16 26.04
C PRO A 207 2.24 5.07 24.98
N TYR A 208 2.62 5.37 23.74
CA TYR A 208 2.54 4.46 22.59
C TYR A 208 3.94 4.00 22.19
N ALA A 209 4.20 2.69 22.27
CA ALA A 209 5.52 2.13 22.02
C ALA A 209 5.43 0.70 21.49
N ILE A 210 6.52 0.24 20.88
CA ILE A 210 6.65 -1.13 20.37
C ILE A 210 6.70 -2.15 21.52
N GLU A 211 7.19 -1.76 22.69
CA GLU A 211 7.46 -2.61 23.86
C GLU A 211 8.57 -3.65 23.61
N ALA A 212 9.64 -3.23 22.95
CA ALA A 212 10.81 -4.02 22.63
C ALA A 212 12.08 -3.45 23.29
N LYS A 213 13.11 -4.29 23.43
CA LYS A 213 14.41 -3.87 24.00
C LYS A 213 15.49 -3.90 22.91
N PRO A 214 16.53 -3.05 22.99
CA PRO A 214 17.70 -3.19 22.14
C PRO A 214 18.24 -4.62 22.12
N GLY A 215 18.56 -5.13 20.93
CA GLY A 215 18.98 -6.50 20.70
C GLY A 215 17.85 -7.52 20.52
N ALA A 216 16.58 -7.12 20.62
CA ALA A 216 15.47 -8.00 20.31
C ALA A 216 15.26 -8.12 18.79
N LEU A 217 14.71 -9.25 18.36
CA LEU A 217 14.14 -9.44 17.03
C LEU A 217 12.66 -9.08 17.12
N ILE A 218 12.21 -8.13 16.31
CA ILE A 218 10.80 -7.71 16.25
C ILE A 218 10.20 -8.02 14.90
N GLY A 219 8.89 -8.27 14.85
CA GLY A 219 8.12 -8.34 13.63
C GLY A 219 7.90 -6.96 13.05
N PHE A 220 8.00 -6.84 11.72
CA PHE A 220 7.84 -5.61 10.97
C PHE A 220 6.96 -5.88 9.75
N GLY A 221 5.76 -5.30 9.73
CA GLY A 221 4.81 -5.43 8.64
C GLY A 221 4.51 -4.08 7.99
N VAL A 222 4.35 -4.08 6.68
CA VAL A 222 3.92 -2.90 5.92
C VAL A 222 2.73 -3.29 5.06
N GLU A 223 1.63 -2.56 5.19
CA GLU A 223 0.44 -2.80 4.38
C GLU A 223 -0.28 -1.52 3.98
N THR A 224 -1.02 -1.58 2.88
CA THR A 224 -2.01 -0.56 2.54
C THR A 224 -3.40 -1.08 2.89
N PRO A 225 -4.32 -0.22 3.39
CA PRO A 225 -5.70 -0.61 3.65
C PRO A 225 -6.36 -1.20 2.41
N LYS A 226 -7.24 -2.18 2.59
CA LYS A 226 -8.10 -2.64 1.51
C LYS A 226 -9.07 -1.53 1.13
N VAL A 227 -9.18 -1.24 -0.14
CA VAL A 227 -10.25 -0.36 -0.65
C VAL A 227 -11.53 -1.17 -0.65
N GLU A 228 -12.43 -0.85 0.25
CA GLU A 228 -13.81 -1.31 0.13
C GLU A 228 -14.42 -0.59 -1.08
N GLN A 229 -14.61 -1.32 -2.17
CA GLN A 229 -15.41 -0.81 -3.27
C GLN A 229 -16.85 -0.80 -2.78
N PRO A 230 -17.58 0.33 -2.90
CA PRO A 230 -19.00 0.31 -2.64
C PRO A 230 -19.60 -0.77 -3.54
N SER A 231 -20.19 -1.77 -2.93
CA SER A 231 -20.93 -2.80 -3.64
C SER A 231 -22.02 -2.09 -4.45
N HIS A 232 -21.89 -2.09 -5.75
CA HIS A 232 -22.99 -1.71 -6.63
C HIS A 232 -24.06 -2.82 -6.58
N GLU A 233 -24.52 -3.15 -5.38
CA GLU A 233 -25.72 -3.95 -5.22
C GLU A 233 -26.93 -3.11 -5.66
N GLY A 234 -27.45 -3.51 -6.81
CA GLY A 234 -28.84 -3.24 -7.10
C GLY A 234 -29.19 -1.87 -7.66
N ARG A 235 -28.61 -1.47 -8.78
CA ARG A 235 -29.45 -0.75 -9.73
C ARG A 235 -29.99 -1.75 -10.76
N GLY A 236 -30.76 -2.71 -10.25
CA GLY A 236 -31.67 -3.54 -11.02
C GLY A 236 -32.59 -2.59 -11.77
N GLY A 237 -32.50 -2.61 -13.09
CA GLY A 237 -33.38 -1.85 -13.94
C GLY A 237 -34.83 -2.16 -13.60
N VAL A 238 -35.52 -1.21 -13.02
CA VAL A 238 -36.97 -1.16 -13.06
C VAL A 238 -37.30 -0.91 -14.51
N GLY A 239 -37.54 -2.01 -15.25
CA GLY A 239 -38.10 -1.99 -16.57
C GLY A 239 -39.46 -1.29 -16.52
N GLY A 240 -39.48 -0.07 -17.09
CA GLY A 240 -40.71 0.69 -17.24
C GLY A 240 -41.72 -0.07 -18.09
N PHE A 241 -42.81 -0.47 -17.49
CA PHE A 241 -44.07 -0.72 -18.16
C PHE A 241 -44.54 0.58 -18.80
N GLY A 242 -44.48 0.67 -20.13
CA GLY A 242 -45.01 1.77 -20.88
C GLY A 242 -45.54 1.23 -22.20
N GLY A 243 -46.77 0.72 -22.20
CA GLY A 243 -47.53 0.44 -23.40
C GLY A 243 -47.88 1.74 -24.11
N GLY A 244 -47.65 1.79 -25.43
CA GLY A 244 -48.07 2.88 -26.30
C GLY A 244 -48.33 2.31 -27.69
N MET A 245 -49.61 1.99 -28.02
CA MET A 245 -50.13 1.78 -29.37
C MET A 245 -49.95 3.06 -30.20
N GLY A 246 -49.47 2.92 -31.44
CA GLY A 246 -49.52 4.01 -32.41
C GLY A 246 -48.95 3.57 -33.76
N GLY A 247 -49.87 3.23 -34.68
CA GLY A 247 -49.57 2.82 -36.04
C GLY A 247 -49.01 3.93 -36.91
N GLY A 248 -48.29 3.59 -37.98
CA GLY A 248 -47.81 4.49 -39.01
C GLY A 248 -47.05 3.73 -40.07
N ARG A 249 -47.70 3.51 -41.22
CA ARG A 249 -47.15 3.01 -42.49
C ARG A 249 -46.08 3.96 -43.04
N GLY A 250 -45.03 3.41 -43.61
CA GLY A 250 -44.16 4.17 -44.50
C GLY A 250 -42.94 3.37 -44.89
N GLY A 251 -42.91 2.88 -46.11
CA GLY A 251 -41.81 2.11 -46.70
C GLY A 251 -40.57 2.95 -47.00
N GLY A 252 -39.47 2.30 -47.20
CA GLY A 252 -38.21 2.90 -47.69
C GLY A 252 -37.12 1.85 -47.67
N MET A 253 -36.86 1.28 -48.85
CA MET A 253 -35.65 0.48 -49.18
C MET A 253 -34.38 1.30 -48.97
N GLY A 254 -33.32 0.66 -48.52
CA GLY A 254 -31.98 1.21 -48.60
C GLY A 254 -30.99 0.43 -47.77
N GLY A 255 -30.27 -0.44 -48.44
CA GLY A 255 -29.32 -1.38 -47.94
C GLY A 255 -27.97 -0.77 -47.49
N HIS A 256 -27.12 -1.68 -47.14
CA HIS A 256 -25.66 -1.62 -47.01
C HIS A 256 -25.07 -1.25 -45.68
N GLY A 257 -24.25 -2.17 -45.24
CA GLY A 257 -23.00 -1.89 -44.61
C GLY A 257 -22.82 -2.50 -43.25
N GLY A 258 -22.32 -3.74 -43.24
CA GLY A 258 -21.74 -4.38 -42.11
C GLY A 258 -20.63 -3.51 -41.51
N GLY A 259 -20.64 -3.44 -40.25
CA GLY A 259 -19.55 -2.86 -39.44
C GLY A 259 -19.67 -3.44 -38.07
N GLY A 260 -19.20 -4.68 -37.91
CA GLY A 260 -18.97 -5.27 -36.61
C GLY A 260 -17.96 -4.38 -35.88
N ARG A 261 -18.47 -3.48 -35.07
CA ARG A 261 -17.63 -2.83 -34.08
C ARG A 261 -17.48 -3.81 -32.94
N GLY A 262 -16.24 -4.42 -32.91
CA GLY A 262 -15.73 -5.17 -31.81
C GLY A 262 -16.04 -4.42 -30.50
N GLY A 263 -16.71 -5.11 -29.58
CA GLY A 263 -16.82 -4.67 -28.24
C GLY A 263 -15.40 -4.45 -27.71
N GLY A 264 -15.01 -3.19 -27.62
CA GLY A 264 -13.81 -2.85 -26.86
C GLY A 264 -14.05 -3.35 -25.44
N GLU A 265 -13.31 -4.36 -25.08
CA GLU A 265 -13.10 -4.68 -23.68
C GLU A 265 -12.76 -3.35 -23.01
N ARG A 266 -13.69 -2.79 -22.29
CA ARG A 266 -13.42 -1.75 -21.33
C ARG A 266 -12.45 -2.39 -20.37
N GLY A 267 -11.15 -2.03 -20.53
CA GLY A 267 -10.10 -2.48 -19.64
C GLY A 267 -10.59 -2.29 -18.22
N GLY A 268 -10.94 -3.39 -17.58
CA GLY A 268 -11.26 -3.40 -16.17
C GLY A 268 -10.08 -2.74 -15.50
N ALA A 269 -10.32 -1.71 -14.70
CA ALA A 269 -9.29 -1.06 -13.91
C ALA A 269 -8.61 -2.19 -13.13
N GLU A 270 -7.38 -2.49 -13.49
CA GLU A 270 -6.58 -3.52 -12.84
C GLU A 270 -6.60 -3.23 -11.36
N GLN A 271 -7.26 -4.10 -10.59
CA GLN A 271 -7.37 -3.91 -9.15
C GLN A 271 -5.97 -4.04 -8.57
N VAL A 272 -5.37 -2.93 -8.25
CA VAL A 272 -4.07 -2.91 -7.59
C VAL A 272 -4.20 -3.70 -6.29
N LYS A 273 -3.48 -4.81 -6.20
CA LYS A 273 -3.48 -5.64 -4.99
C LYS A 273 -2.99 -4.80 -3.82
N PRO A 274 -3.64 -4.87 -2.64
CA PRO A 274 -3.14 -4.21 -1.46
C PRO A 274 -1.71 -4.67 -1.15
N LEU A 275 -0.83 -3.72 -0.83
CA LEU A 275 0.48 -4.04 -0.29
C LEU A 275 0.29 -4.80 1.01
N LYS A 276 1.01 -5.89 1.18
CA LYS A 276 1.10 -6.61 2.44
C LYS A 276 2.39 -7.42 2.45
N VAL A 277 3.39 -6.92 3.13
CA VAL A 277 4.70 -7.55 3.28
C VAL A 277 5.08 -7.61 4.75
N TRP A 278 5.85 -8.65 5.12
CA TRP A 278 6.35 -8.85 6.47
C TRP A 278 7.83 -9.19 6.43
N ALA A 279 8.59 -8.49 7.27
CA ALA A 279 9.99 -8.72 7.56
C ALA A 279 10.20 -8.84 9.08
N ALA A 280 11.42 -9.04 9.51
CA ALA A 280 11.82 -8.84 10.88
C ALA A 280 12.87 -7.73 10.94
N ILE A 281 12.93 -7.03 12.07
CA ILE A 281 14.03 -6.11 12.37
C ILE A 281 14.81 -6.67 13.57
N GLN A 282 16.10 -6.90 13.37
CA GLN A 282 17.03 -7.21 14.46
C GLN A 282 17.54 -5.89 15.04
N LEU A 283 17.04 -5.52 16.23
CA LEU A 283 17.48 -4.30 16.89
C LEU A 283 18.96 -4.38 17.29
N ALA A 284 19.71 -3.32 17.04
CA ALA A 284 21.09 -3.19 17.46
C ALA A 284 21.19 -3.08 18.99
N LYS A 285 22.31 -3.54 19.55
CA LYS A 285 22.69 -3.34 20.95
C LYS A 285 23.65 -2.15 21.07
N ALA A 286 23.66 -1.49 22.22
CA ALA A 286 24.63 -0.45 22.51
C ALA A 286 26.06 -0.96 22.28
N GLY A 287 26.87 -0.19 21.53
CA GLY A 287 28.24 -0.54 21.22
C GLY A 287 28.43 -1.64 20.16
N ALA A 288 27.37 -2.08 19.49
CA ALA A 288 27.50 -2.96 18.34
C ALA A 288 27.98 -2.15 17.13
N THR A 289 29.16 -2.49 16.62
CA THR A 289 29.64 -1.97 15.33
C THR A 289 28.88 -2.72 14.22
N PRO A 290 28.37 -2.04 13.20
CA PRO A 290 27.77 -2.70 12.05
C PRO A 290 28.76 -3.66 11.40
N ARG A 291 28.33 -4.84 11.01
CA ARG A 291 29.12 -5.82 10.26
C ARG A 291 29.11 -5.51 8.78
#